data_42e67711b72f3217562ffdb526ff5e61
#
_entry.id   42e67711b72f3217562ffdb526ff5e61
#
_cell.length_a   1.000
_cell.length_b   1.000
_cell.length_c   1.000
_cell.angle_alpha   90.00
_cell.angle_beta   90.00
_cell.angle_gamma   90.00
#
_symmetry.space_group_name_H-M   'P 1'
#
loop_
_entity.id
_entity.type
_entity.pdbx_description
1 polymer ?
#
loop_
_entity_poly.entity_id
_entity_poly.type
_entity_poly.pdbx_seq_one_letter_code
_entity_poly.pdbx_strand_id
1 'polypeptide(L)'
;MRKLRCEWEKTLEGAANRGVKQRAYDALRGLQQCRFEGGDRVSVSTSHARTGYSPEAVAEHAMALAMAVNRHLHKAYMRVRENNFSLQGLTGMNFYGKTAGIVGTGKIGAAMARICHGFGMKVIAYDMYQSPDLDFVTYVELDELLATSDLISLHCPLMESTHHMINIDTINKMKDGVILVNTSRGGLVKTDDLIAGIRERKFFGVGLDVYEEETQNVYTRTARMTS
;
A
#
# COMPACT_ATOMS: atom_id res chain seq x y z
N MET A 1 24.30 23.63 19.22
CA MET A 1 23.76 22.68 18.22
C MET A 1 24.48 21.34 18.36
N ARG A 2 23.94 20.39 19.11
CA ARG A 2 24.48 19.04 19.21
C ARG A 2 23.97 18.24 18.02
N LYS A 3 24.89 17.70 17.20
CA LYS A 3 24.59 16.84 16.06
C LYS A 3 23.91 15.58 16.57
N LEU A 4 22.64 15.37 16.21
CA LEU A 4 21.96 14.08 16.26
C LEU A 4 22.66 13.16 15.24
N ARG A 5 23.60 12.37 15.70
CA ARG A 5 24.09 11.20 14.95
C ARG A 5 23.06 10.11 15.15
N CYS A 6 22.18 9.95 14.22
CA CYS A 6 21.32 8.78 14.15
C CYS A 6 22.21 7.57 13.77
N GLU A 7 22.05 6.43 14.44
CA GLU A 7 22.75 5.17 14.09
C GLU A 7 22.46 4.69 12.65
N TRP A 8 21.63 5.41 11.96
CA TRP A 8 21.28 5.27 10.55
C TRP A 8 22.50 5.28 9.62
N GLU A 9 23.50 6.14 9.87
CA GLU A 9 24.72 6.23 9.05
C GLU A 9 25.57 4.96 9.16
N LYS A 10 25.64 4.32 10.34
CA LYS A 10 26.39 3.08 10.55
C LYS A 10 25.72 1.86 9.90
N THR A 11 24.39 1.86 9.80
CA THR A 11 23.64 0.77 9.17
C THR A 11 23.75 0.83 7.65
N LEU A 12 23.89 2.01 7.06
CA LEU A 12 24.05 2.19 5.61
C LEU A 12 25.44 1.79 5.11
N GLU A 13 26.51 2.01 5.87
CA GLU A 13 27.87 1.61 5.47
C GLU A 13 28.08 0.08 5.52
N GLY A 14 27.40 -0.63 6.45
CA GLY A 14 27.46 -2.09 6.56
C GLY A 14 26.55 -2.86 5.60
N ALA A 15 25.65 -2.18 4.89
CA ALA A 15 24.56 -2.80 4.11
C ALA A 15 24.81 -2.89 2.61
N ALA A 16 26.03 -2.53 2.13
CA ALA A 16 26.35 -2.53 0.69
C ALA A 16 26.18 -3.90 0.01
N ASN A 17 26.01 -4.99 0.76
CA ASN A 17 25.97 -6.37 0.24
C ASN A 17 24.73 -7.20 0.62
N ARG A 18 23.65 -6.58 1.16
CA ARG A 18 22.39 -7.27 1.45
C ARG A 18 21.23 -6.62 0.67
N GLY A 19 20.40 -7.46 0.03
CA GLY A 19 19.38 -7.05 -0.93
C GLY A 19 18.44 -5.92 -0.46
N VAL A 20 17.92 -5.16 -1.40
CA VAL A 20 17.13 -3.92 -1.20
C VAL A 20 15.94 -4.08 -0.25
N LYS A 21 15.36 -5.28 -0.15
CA LYS A 21 14.23 -5.59 0.75
C LYS A 21 14.64 -5.67 2.22
N GLN A 22 15.79 -6.24 2.53
CA GLN A 22 16.31 -6.28 3.91
C GLN A 22 16.59 -4.87 4.41
N ARG A 23 17.06 -3.97 3.54
CA ARG A 23 17.32 -2.56 3.88
C ARG A 23 16.05 -1.77 4.22
N ALA A 24 14.95 -2.04 3.51
CA ALA A 24 13.66 -1.40 3.82
C ALA A 24 13.08 -1.91 5.15
N TYR A 25 13.20 -3.20 5.42
CA TYR A 25 12.72 -3.81 6.66
C TYR A 25 13.56 -3.39 7.88
N ASP A 26 14.89 -3.31 7.73
CA ASP A 26 15.82 -2.85 8.77
C ASP A 26 15.66 -1.33 9.02
N ALA A 27 15.33 -0.55 7.99
CA ALA A 27 15.01 0.87 8.11
C ALA A 27 13.70 1.10 8.90
N LEU A 28 12.67 0.29 8.67
CA LEU A 28 11.40 0.35 9.42
C LEU A 28 11.58 -0.13 10.86
N ARG A 29 12.40 -1.17 11.13
CA ARG A 29 12.77 -1.57 12.48
C ARG A 29 13.61 -0.52 13.20
N GLY A 30 14.51 0.17 12.51
CA GLY A 30 15.34 1.24 13.07
C GLY A 30 14.53 2.43 13.54
N LEU A 31 13.41 2.76 12.89
CA LEU A 31 12.48 3.82 13.31
C LEU A 31 11.77 3.49 14.64
N GLN A 32 11.59 2.22 14.99
CA GLN A 32 11.03 1.80 16.28
C GLN A 32 12.05 1.83 17.41
N GLN A 33 13.34 2.02 17.15
CA GLN A 33 14.43 2.01 18.14
C GLN A 33 15.16 3.34 18.29
N CYS A 34 14.60 4.47 17.84
CA CYS A 34 15.14 5.78 18.19
C CYS A 34 14.98 6.03 19.70
N ARG A 35 16.01 5.66 20.48
CA ARG A 35 16.16 6.05 21.87
C ARG A 35 16.58 7.51 21.91
N PHE A 36 15.75 8.34 22.51
CA PHE A 36 16.18 9.68 22.95
C PHE A 36 17.15 9.50 24.14
N GLU A 37 18.41 9.81 23.95
CA GLU A 37 19.35 10.02 25.06
C GLU A 37 19.12 11.41 25.64
N GLY A 38 18.28 11.49 26.65
CA GLY A 38 18.01 12.67 27.44
C GLY A 38 17.01 12.30 28.53
N GLY A 39 17.54 12.13 29.74
CA GLY A 39 16.89 11.50 30.86
C GLY A 39 15.59 12.15 31.31
N ASP A 40 14.48 11.70 30.77
CA ASP A 40 13.20 11.64 31.44
C ASP A 40 12.50 10.39 30.93
N ARG A 41 12.25 9.44 31.84
CA ARG A 41 11.48 8.25 31.57
C ARG A 41 10.05 8.69 31.28
N VAL A 42 9.71 8.87 30.00
CA VAL A 42 8.31 8.79 29.61
C VAL A 42 7.89 7.35 29.86
N SER A 43 7.18 7.12 30.95
CA SER A 43 6.48 5.87 31.21
C SER A 43 5.42 5.75 30.11
N VAL A 44 5.77 5.02 29.05
CA VAL A 44 4.75 4.50 28.14
C VAL A 44 3.94 3.52 28.99
N SER A 45 2.76 3.95 29.41
CA SER A 45 1.80 3.06 30.04
C SER A 45 1.58 1.92 29.07
N THR A 46 1.95 0.71 29.49
CA THR A 46 1.64 -0.54 28.81
C THR A 46 0.13 -0.78 28.90
N SER A 47 -0.63 0.02 28.16
CA SER A 47 -2.03 -0.26 27.92
C SER A 47 -2.11 -1.40 26.93
N HIS A 48 -2.37 -2.62 27.47
CA HIS A 48 -2.86 -3.80 26.78
C HIS A 48 -2.28 -4.02 25.38
N ALA A 49 -1.37 -4.99 25.26
CA ALA A 49 -0.97 -5.60 24.00
C ALA A 49 -2.24 -6.05 23.27
N ARG A 50 -2.76 -5.21 22.38
CA ARG A 50 -3.76 -5.64 21.41
C ARG A 50 -3.04 -6.62 20.49
N THR A 51 -3.41 -7.88 20.57
CA THR A 51 -2.98 -8.93 19.65
C THR A 51 -3.63 -8.66 18.29
N GLY A 52 -3.07 -7.74 17.52
CA GLY A 52 -3.54 -7.37 16.17
C GLY A 52 -2.97 -6.03 15.73
N TYR A 53 -2.73 -5.88 14.43
CA TYR A 53 -2.38 -4.59 13.83
C TYR A 53 -3.53 -3.59 14.06
N SER A 54 -3.18 -2.32 14.33
CA SER A 54 -4.18 -1.25 14.34
C SER A 54 -4.83 -1.15 12.95
N PRO A 55 -6.15 -1.21 12.85
CA PRO A 55 -6.84 -1.06 11.56
C PRO A 55 -6.48 0.26 10.87
N GLU A 56 -6.33 1.32 11.65
CA GLU A 56 -5.96 2.65 11.18
C GLU A 56 -4.56 2.63 10.54
N ALA A 57 -3.58 1.99 11.19
CA ALA A 57 -2.20 1.92 10.68
C ALA A 57 -2.13 1.22 9.31
N VAL A 58 -2.89 0.14 9.11
CA VAL A 58 -2.94 -0.55 7.81
C VAL A 58 -3.64 0.30 6.75
N ALA A 59 -4.73 0.98 7.11
CA ALA A 59 -5.44 1.87 6.19
C ALA A 59 -4.60 3.09 5.79
N GLU A 60 -3.89 3.70 6.75
CA GLU A 60 -2.96 4.79 6.49
C GLU A 60 -1.81 4.34 5.59
N HIS A 61 -1.28 3.13 5.79
CA HIS A 61 -0.25 2.56 4.93
C HIS A 61 -0.77 2.32 3.51
N ALA A 62 -1.99 1.81 3.35
CA ALA A 62 -2.62 1.65 2.04
C ALA A 62 -2.76 2.99 1.30
N MET A 63 -3.21 4.05 2.00
CA MET A 63 -3.26 5.39 1.43
C MET A 63 -1.86 5.93 1.12
N ALA A 64 -0.87 5.69 1.97
CA ALA A 64 0.52 6.11 1.73
C ALA A 64 1.07 5.46 0.44
N LEU A 65 0.81 4.17 0.21
CA LEU A 65 1.15 3.48 -1.05
C LEU A 65 0.43 4.11 -2.24
N ALA A 66 -0.89 4.35 -2.13
CA ALA A 66 -1.67 5.02 -3.18
C ALA A 66 -1.07 6.38 -3.55
N MET A 67 -0.71 7.20 -2.54
CA MET A 67 -0.11 8.52 -2.75
C MET A 67 1.32 8.43 -3.30
N ALA A 68 2.13 7.48 -2.82
CA ALA A 68 3.50 7.27 -3.32
C ALA A 68 3.50 6.88 -4.80
N VAL A 69 2.59 6.00 -5.20
CA VAL A 69 2.40 5.58 -6.59
C VAL A 69 1.86 6.74 -7.42
N ASN A 70 0.81 7.42 -6.97
CA ASN A 70 0.17 8.52 -7.67
C ASN A 70 1.13 9.69 -7.93
N ARG A 71 1.92 10.07 -6.94
CA ARG A 71 2.86 11.21 -7.02
C ARG A 71 4.27 10.81 -7.42
N HIS A 72 4.49 9.53 -7.76
CA HIS A 72 5.81 9.00 -8.15
C HIS A 72 6.93 9.37 -7.16
N LEU A 73 6.64 9.38 -5.85
CA LEU A 73 7.56 9.88 -4.82
C LEU A 73 8.91 9.18 -4.86
N HIS A 74 8.92 7.87 -5.08
CA HIS A 74 10.15 7.07 -5.22
C HIS A 74 11.01 7.52 -6.40
N LYS A 75 10.39 7.84 -7.55
CA LYS A 75 11.11 8.33 -8.74
C LYS A 75 11.61 9.74 -8.56
N ALA A 76 10.76 10.62 -7.97
CA ALA A 76 11.13 12.00 -7.68
C ALA A 76 12.33 12.07 -6.72
N TYR A 77 12.31 11.26 -5.64
CA TYR A 77 13.42 11.17 -4.70
C TYR A 77 14.74 10.74 -5.37
N MET A 78 14.70 9.67 -6.19
CA MET A 78 15.91 9.19 -6.88
C MET A 78 16.46 10.24 -7.84
N ARG A 79 15.60 10.91 -8.63
CA ARG A 79 16.03 11.96 -9.56
C ARG A 79 16.73 13.12 -8.85
N VAL A 80 16.16 13.59 -7.73
CA VAL A 80 16.79 14.67 -6.95
C VAL A 80 18.17 14.27 -6.45
N ARG A 81 18.32 13.01 -6.00
CA ARG A 81 19.64 12.50 -5.58
C ARG A 81 20.66 12.41 -6.71
N GLU A 82 20.19 12.25 -7.94
CA GLU A 82 21.00 12.22 -9.17
C GLU A 82 21.19 13.63 -9.79
N ASN A 83 20.82 14.69 -9.07
CA ASN A 83 20.79 16.09 -9.55
C ASN A 83 19.94 16.29 -10.82
N ASN A 84 18.94 15.44 -11.05
CA ASN A 84 17.99 15.57 -12.13
C ASN A 84 16.68 16.20 -11.60
N PHE A 85 16.42 17.44 -11.96
CA PHE A 85 15.24 18.22 -11.53
C PHE A 85 14.11 18.24 -12.56
N SER A 86 14.17 17.37 -13.59
CA SER A 86 13.12 17.27 -14.60
C SER A 86 11.80 16.75 -13.99
N LEU A 87 10.71 17.45 -14.27
CA LEU A 87 9.35 17.06 -13.84
C LEU A 87 8.66 16.09 -14.81
N GLN A 88 9.27 15.80 -15.95
CA GLN A 88 8.68 14.93 -16.99
C GLN A 88 8.37 13.53 -16.43
N GLY A 89 7.10 13.09 -16.56
CA GLY A 89 6.64 11.77 -16.10
C GLY A 89 6.52 11.66 -14.57
N LEU A 90 6.46 12.79 -13.83
CA LEU A 90 6.17 12.82 -12.39
C LEU A 90 4.76 13.36 -12.08
N THR A 91 3.99 13.69 -13.12
CA THR A 91 2.63 14.22 -12.95
C THR A 91 1.70 13.12 -12.47
N GLY A 92 1.04 13.36 -11.34
CA GLY A 92 -0.02 12.51 -10.79
C GLY A 92 -1.41 13.10 -11.03
N MET A 93 -2.44 12.34 -10.63
CA MET A 93 -3.82 12.82 -10.64
C MET A 93 -4.23 13.40 -9.28
N ASN A 94 -5.24 14.27 -9.24
CA ASN A 94 -5.87 14.65 -7.99
C ASN A 94 -6.90 13.60 -7.59
N PHE A 95 -6.91 13.21 -6.31
CA PHE A 95 -7.92 12.29 -5.78
C PHE A 95 -9.27 12.96 -5.53
N TYR A 96 -9.26 14.27 -5.29
CA TYR A 96 -10.50 15.03 -5.11
C TYR A 96 -11.46 14.85 -6.29
N GLY A 97 -12.70 14.48 -5.99
CA GLY A 97 -13.75 14.22 -6.98
C GLY A 97 -13.64 12.90 -7.73
N LYS A 98 -12.60 12.09 -7.50
CA LYS A 98 -12.41 10.77 -8.05
C LYS A 98 -13.16 9.71 -7.24
N THR A 99 -13.30 8.50 -7.78
CA THR A 99 -13.99 7.38 -7.14
C THR A 99 -12.98 6.43 -6.51
N ALA A 100 -13.16 6.14 -5.22
CA ALA A 100 -12.45 5.10 -4.50
C ALA A 100 -13.33 3.86 -4.34
N GLY A 101 -12.87 2.71 -4.82
CA GLY A 101 -13.49 1.41 -4.65
C GLY A 101 -12.81 0.64 -3.51
N ILE A 102 -13.56 0.33 -2.47
CA ILE A 102 -13.08 -0.40 -1.30
C ILE A 102 -13.65 -1.83 -1.35
N VAL A 103 -12.76 -2.81 -1.46
CA VAL A 103 -13.14 -4.23 -1.46
C VAL A 103 -12.93 -4.78 -0.05
N GLY A 104 -14.04 -5.01 0.66
CA GLY A 104 -14.05 -5.36 2.07
C GLY A 104 -14.15 -4.14 2.99
N THR A 105 -15.26 -4.03 3.74
CA THR A 105 -15.56 -2.91 4.67
C THR A 105 -15.45 -3.32 6.14
N GLY A 106 -14.63 -4.30 6.45
CA GLY A 106 -14.24 -4.60 7.82
C GLY A 106 -13.53 -3.40 8.48
N LYS A 107 -12.98 -3.58 9.67
CA LYS A 107 -12.35 -2.47 10.43
C LYS A 107 -11.34 -1.67 9.61
N ILE A 108 -10.48 -2.35 8.83
CA ILE A 108 -9.45 -1.71 8.00
C ILE A 108 -10.07 -1.00 6.80
N GLY A 109 -10.95 -1.69 6.04
CA GLY A 109 -11.59 -1.08 4.88
C GLY A 109 -12.48 0.10 5.25
N ALA A 110 -13.16 0.06 6.39
CA ALA A 110 -13.93 1.19 6.92
C ALA A 110 -13.02 2.40 7.25
N ALA A 111 -11.84 2.16 7.83
CA ALA A 111 -10.87 3.22 8.07
C ALA A 111 -10.36 3.81 6.74
N MET A 112 -10.03 2.96 5.75
CA MET A 112 -9.62 3.43 4.41
C MET A 112 -10.72 4.22 3.70
N ALA A 113 -11.98 3.78 3.81
CA ALA A 113 -13.13 4.50 3.27
C ALA A 113 -13.24 5.92 3.85
N ARG A 114 -13.07 6.08 5.17
CA ARG A 114 -13.06 7.40 5.83
C ARG A 114 -11.89 8.27 5.36
N ILE A 115 -10.70 7.69 5.18
CA ILE A 115 -9.54 8.41 4.63
C ILE A 115 -9.85 8.90 3.21
N CYS A 116 -10.35 8.03 2.32
CA CYS A 116 -10.73 8.41 0.96
C CYS A 116 -11.82 9.50 0.94
N HIS A 117 -12.83 9.40 1.81
CA HIS A 117 -13.86 10.43 1.96
C HIS A 117 -13.25 11.77 2.39
N GLY A 118 -12.29 11.75 3.34
CA GLY A 118 -11.54 12.94 3.76
C GLY A 118 -10.71 13.59 2.64
N PHE A 119 -10.29 12.82 1.63
CA PHE A 119 -9.68 13.34 0.41
C PHE A 119 -10.68 13.93 -0.59
N GLY A 120 -11.98 13.94 -0.26
CA GLY A 120 -13.04 14.41 -1.15
C GLY A 120 -13.34 13.46 -2.30
N MET A 121 -13.03 12.17 -2.13
CA MET A 121 -13.38 11.13 -3.10
C MET A 121 -14.82 10.68 -2.93
N LYS A 122 -15.44 10.22 -4.01
CA LYS A 122 -16.66 9.40 -3.94
C LYS A 122 -16.24 8.00 -3.52
N VAL A 123 -16.86 7.47 -2.46
CA VAL A 123 -16.50 6.14 -1.95
C VAL A 123 -17.60 5.14 -2.29
N ILE A 124 -17.21 4.10 -3.02
CA ILE A 124 -18.06 2.94 -3.27
C ILE A 124 -17.40 1.71 -2.65
N ALA A 125 -18.19 0.72 -2.27
CA ALA A 125 -17.64 -0.49 -1.66
C ALA A 125 -18.36 -1.75 -2.13
N TYR A 126 -17.62 -2.85 -2.08
CA TYR A 126 -18.13 -4.20 -2.22
C TYR A 126 -17.80 -5.00 -0.96
N ASP A 127 -18.82 -5.53 -0.32
CA ASP A 127 -18.69 -6.45 0.82
C ASP A 127 -19.95 -7.32 0.91
N MET A 128 -19.79 -8.53 1.45
CA MET A 128 -20.92 -9.39 1.79
C MET A 128 -21.75 -8.82 2.95
N TYR A 129 -21.12 -8.04 3.84
CA TYR A 129 -21.73 -7.42 5.01
C TYR A 129 -21.54 -5.92 4.96
N GLN A 130 -22.64 -5.19 4.72
CA GLN A 130 -22.63 -3.72 4.70
C GLN A 130 -22.48 -3.17 6.11
N SER A 131 -21.56 -2.24 6.30
CA SER A 131 -21.36 -1.57 7.59
C SER A 131 -22.38 -0.42 7.75
N PRO A 132 -23.19 -0.41 8.79
CA PRO A 132 -24.16 0.67 9.02
C PRO A 132 -23.50 2.01 9.39
N ASP A 133 -22.23 1.99 9.81
CA ASP A 133 -21.49 3.18 10.23
C ASP A 133 -20.83 3.95 9.07
N LEU A 134 -21.10 3.55 7.83
CA LEU A 134 -20.52 4.12 6.61
C LEU A 134 -21.62 4.71 5.72
N ASP A 135 -22.37 5.70 6.25
CA ASP A 135 -23.48 6.37 5.59
C ASP A 135 -23.11 7.12 4.31
N PHE A 136 -21.83 7.49 4.15
CA PHE A 136 -21.28 8.15 2.96
C PHE A 136 -20.79 7.17 1.88
N VAL A 137 -20.85 5.86 2.13
CA VAL A 137 -20.40 4.81 1.21
C VAL A 137 -21.60 4.25 0.44
N THR A 138 -21.45 4.14 -0.88
CA THR A 138 -22.43 3.45 -1.72
C THR A 138 -21.94 2.02 -1.96
N TYR A 139 -22.72 1.03 -1.52
CA TYR A 139 -22.42 -0.37 -1.79
C TYR A 139 -22.90 -0.76 -3.19
N VAL A 140 -22.02 -1.42 -3.94
CA VAL A 140 -22.25 -1.84 -5.33
C VAL A 140 -21.73 -3.25 -5.55
N GLU A 141 -22.08 -3.87 -6.67
CA GLU A 141 -21.51 -5.14 -7.09
C GLU A 141 -20.04 -4.99 -7.49
N LEU A 142 -19.25 -6.08 -7.39
CA LEU A 142 -17.81 -6.04 -7.66
C LEU A 142 -17.49 -5.52 -9.07
N ASP A 143 -18.23 -5.97 -10.08
CA ASP A 143 -18.01 -5.55 -11.47
C ASP A 143 -18.23 -4.03 -11.66
N GLU A 144 -19.24 -3.48 -11.01
CA GLU A 144 -19.49 -2.04 -11.01
C GLU A 144 -18.38 -1.27 -10.31
N LEU A 145 -17.92 -1.78 -9.16
CA LEU A 145 -16.80 -1.19 -8.42
C LEU A 145 -15.56 -1.15 -9.31
N LEU A 146 -15.21 -2.26 -9.95
CA LEU A 146 -14.03 -2.36 -10.83
C LEU A 146 -14.14 -1.38 -12.00
N ALA A 147 -15.32 -1.29 -12.65
CA ALA A 147 -15.53 -0.48 -13.83
C ALA A 147 -15.55 1.04 -13.55
N THR A 148 -15.86 1.45 -12.31
CA THR A 148 -16.10 2.88 -12.01
C THR A 148 -15.01 3.52 -11.16
N SER A 149 -14.14 2.73 -10.50
CA SER A 149 -13.13 3.23 -9.57
C SER A 149 -11.88 3.78 -10.26
N ASP A 150 -11.35 4.88 -9.74
CA ASP A 150 -10.04 5.44 -10.09
C ASP A 150 -8.94 4.95 -9.13
N LEU A 151 -9.32 4.58 -7.90
CA LEU A 151 -8.49 3.90 -6.89
C LEU A 151 -9.23 2.68 -6.39
N ILE A 152 -8.60 1.51 -6.42
CA ILE A 152 -9.12 0.26 -5.84
C ILE A 152 -8.21 -0.17 -4.71
N SER A 153 -8.78 -0.42 -3.52
CA SER A 153 -8.02 -0.88 -2.35
C SER A 153 -8.64 -2.15 -1.76
N LEU A 154 -7.81 -3.18 -1.61
CA LEU A 154 -8.25 -4.51 -1.17
C LEU A 154 -8.05 -4.67 0.33
N HIS A 155 -9.15 -4.96 1.05
CA HIS A 155 -9.20 -5.14 2.50
C HIS A 155 -10.01 -6.38 2.93
N CYS A 156 -10.29 -7.27 1.98
CA CYS A 156 -10.97 -8.54 2.25
C CYS A 156 -9.99 -9.63 2.69
N PRO A 157 -10.44 -10.64 3.43
CA PRO A 157 -9.64 -11.82 3.75
C PRO A 157 -9.42 -12.69 2.52
N LEU A 158 -8.32 -13.48 2.53
CA LEU A 158 -8.11 -14.52 1.55
C LEU A 158 -8.93 -15.75 1.94
N MET A 159 -9.86 -16.12 1.09
CA MET A 159 -10.72 -17.31 1.17
C MET A 159 -10.74 -17.97 -0.21
N GLU A 160 -11.31 -19.16 -0.32
CA GLU A 160 -11.47 -19.82 -1.62
C GLU A 160 -12.25 -18.96 -2.63
N SER A 161 -13.28 -18.25 -2.16
CA SER A 161 -14.10 -17.33 -2.96
C SER A 161 -13.41 -16.03 -3.36
N THR A 162 -12.36 -15.62 -2.65
CA THR A 162 -11.62 -14.38 -2.94
C THR A 162 -10.22 -14.64 -3.50
N HIS A 163 -9.80 -15.92 -3.57
CA HIS A 163 -8.54 -16.29 -4.18
C HIS A 163 -8.52 -15.91 -5.66
N HIS A 164 -7.49 -15.15 -6.06
CA HIS A 164 -7.34 -14.63 -7.42
C HIS A 164 -8.57 -13.81 -7.90
N MET A 165 -9.25 -13.13 -6.98
CA MET A 165 -10.37 -12.25 -7.37
C MET A 165 -9.93 -11.13 -8.33
N ILE A 166 -8.65 -10.74 -8.26
CA ILE A 166 -8.01 -9.87 -9.25
C ILE A 166 -7.19 -10.74 -10.19
N ASN A 167 -7.75 -10.99 -11.35
CA ASN A 167 -7.20 -11.77 -12.45
C ASN A 167 -7.40 -11.02 -13.77
N ILE A 168 -7.00 -11.59 -14.90
CA ILE A 168 -7.05 -10.90 -16.20
C ILE A 168 -8.47 -10.44 -16.57
N ASP A 169 -9.50 -11.24 -16.25
CA ASP A 169 -10.89 -10.91 -16.58
C ASP A 169 -11.38 -9.69 -15.78
N THR A 170 -11.04 -9.66 -14.49
CA THR A 170 -11.41 -8.55 -13.61
C THR A 170 -10.54 -7.31 -13.88
N ILE A 171 -9.27 -7.47 -14.22
CA ILE A 171 -8.38 -6.37 -14.65
C ILE A 171 -8.93 -5.71 -15.91
N ASN A 172 -9.40 -6.50 -16.87
CA ASN A 172 -9.98 -5.96 -18.12
C ASN A 172 -11.24 -5.11 -17.87
N LYS A 173 -12.00 -5.39 -16.82
CA LYS A 173 -13.17 -4.60 -16.42
C LYS A 173 -12.82 -3.26 -15.76
N MET A 174 -11.60 -3.11 -15.23
CA MET A 174 -11.17 -1.88 -14.57
C MET A 174 -11.03 -0.72 -15.54
N LYS A 175 -11.07 0.50 -15.02
CA LYS A 175 -10.72 1.69 -15.80
C LYS A 175 -9.25 1.66 -16.24
N ASP A 176 -8.99 2.19 -17.44
CA ASP A 176 -7.62 2.49 -17.83
C ASP A 176 -7.04 3.60 -16.94
N GLY A 177 -5.83 3.38 -16.45
CA GLY A 177 -5.19 4.31 -15.54
C GLY A 177 -5.67 4.21 -14.07
N VAL A 178 -6.29 3.11 -13.67
CA VAL A 178 -6.65 2.84 -12.28
C VAL A 178 -5.41 2.68 -11.40
N ILE A 179 -5.51 3.07 -10.13
CA ILE A 179 -4.52 2.72 -9.10
C ILE A 179 -5.06 1.53 -8.30
N LEU A 180 -4.28 0.46 -8.22
CA LEU A 180 -4.59 -0.72 -7.41
C LEU A 180 -3.69 -0.80 -6.19
N VAL A 181 -4.27 -0.99 -5.00
CA VAL A 181 -3.54 -1.17 -3.74
C VAL A 181 -3.95 -2.47 -3.06
N ASN A 182 -2.96 -3.26 -2.65
CA ASN A 182 -3.18 -4.46 -1.86
C ASN A 182 -2.25 -4.48 -0.63
N THR A 183 -2.83 -4.26 0.54
CA THR A 183 -2.18 -4.38 1.86
C THR A 183 -2.80 -5.52 2.67
N SER A 184 -3.58 -6.39 2.04
CA SER A 184 -4.33 -7.46 2.70
C SER A 184 -3.61 -8.81 2.58
N ARG A 185 -3.80 -9.53 1.47
CA ARG A 185 -3.17 -10.84 1.21
C ARG A 185 -2.76 -10.93 -0.26
N GLY A 186 -1.56 -11.50 -0.50
CA GLY A 186 -1.01 -11.64 -1.85
C GLY A 186 -1.88 -12.48 -2.78
N GLY A 187 -2.42 -13.60 -2.29
CA GLY A 187 -3.26 -14.51 -3.07
C GLY A 187 -4.61 -13.94 -3.54
N LEU A 188 -4.97 -12.70 -3.18
CA LEU A 188 -6.12 -12.01 -3.77
C LEU A 188 -5.86 -11.59 -5.22
N VAL A 189 -4.60 -11.44 -5.60
CA VAL A 189 -4.17 -10.96 -6.91
C VAL A 189 -3.35 -12.06 -7.59
N LYS A 190 -3.76 -12.46 -8.78
CA LYS A 190 -2.98 -13.38 -9.60
C LYS A 190 -1.80 -12.62 -10.22
N THR A 191 -0.60 -12.97 -9.80
CA THR A 191 0.62 -12.21 -10.10
C THR A 191 0.92 -12.12 -11.60
N ASP A 192 0.78 -13.22 -12.35
CA ASP A 192 1.06 -13.23 -13.79
C ASP A 192 0.09 -12.31 -14.56
N ASP A 193 -1.19 -12.31 -14.19
CA ASP A 193 -2.22 -11.48 -14.81
C ASP A 193 -2.00 -10.00 -14.47
N LEU A 194 -1.58 -9.70 -13.24
CA LEU A 194 -1.19 -8.34 -12.85
C LEU A 194 0.00 -7.83 -13.67
N ILE A 195 1.03 -8.67 -13.87
CA ILE A 195 2.20 -8.34 -14.69
C ILE A 195 1.77 -8.07 -16.14
N ALA A 196 0.85 -8.87 -16.70
CA ALA A 196 0.30 -8.64 -18.04
C ALA A 196 -0.40 -7.28 -18.11
N GLY A 197 -1.30 -6.96 -17.18
CA GLY A 197 -2.00 -5.68 -17.13
C GLY A 197 -1.06 -4.47 -16.96
N ILE A 198 0.03 -4.62 -16.21
CA ILE A 198 1.06 -3.56 -16.09
C ILE A 198 1.78 -3.34 -17.42
N ARG A 199 2.13 -4.41 -18.15
CA ARG A 199 2.77 -4.33 -19.47
C ARG A 199 1.87 -3.68 -20.50
N GLU A 200 0.58 -3.92 -20.43
CA GLU A 200 -0.46 -3.32 -21.27
C GLU A 200 -0.83 -1.89 -20.86
N ARG A 201 -0.17 -1.35 -19.82
CA ARG A 201 -0.42 0.00 -19.28
C ARG A 201 -1.86 0.22 -18.79
N LYS A 202 -2.51 -0.84 -18.33
CA LYS A 202 -3.86 -0.78 -17.76
C LYS A 202 -3.90 0.07 -16.50
N PHE A 203 -2.84 0.00 -15.69
CA PHE A 203 -2.73 0.70 -14.41
C PHE A 203 -1.95 2.01 -14.55
N PHE A 204 -2.41 3.06 -13.87
CA PHE A 204 -1.59 4.23 -13.57
C PHE A 204 -0.44 3.83 -12.63
N GLY A 205 -0.75 2.95 -11.67
CA GLY A 205 0.24 2.32 -10.83
C GLY A 205 -0.36 1.30 -9.87
N VAL A 206 0.53 0.50 -9.28
CA VAL A 206 0.17 -0.58 -8.37
C VAL A 206 0.99 -0.47 -7.09
N GLY A 207 0.33 -0.46 -5.93
CA GLY A 207 0.94 -0.47 -4.61
C GLY A 207 0.70 -1.80 -3.91
N LEU A 208 1.74 -2.60 -3.72
CA LEU A 208 1.66 -3.90 -3.06
C LEU A 208 2.51 -3.90 -1.79
N ASP A 209 1.93 -4.32 -0.69
CA ASP A 209 2.63 -4.61 0.57
C ASP A 209 2.80 -6.13 0.78
N VAL A 210 2.05 -6.92 0.02
CA VAL A 210 1.98 -8.39 0.11
C VAL A 210 2.15 -9.04 -1.25
N TYR A 211 2.67 -10.27 -1.29
CA TYR A 211 2.92 -11.03 -2.51
C TYR A 211 2.23 -12.40 -2.47
N GLU A 212 1.84 -12.93 -3.64
CA GLU A 212 1.13 -14.20 -3.78
C GLU A 212 1.90 -15.38 -3.17
N GLU A 213 3.21 -15.40 -3.34
CA GLU A 213 4.08 -16.48 -2.87
C GLU A 213 4.80 -16.11 -1.55
N GLU A 214 4.14 -15.47 -0.61
CA GLU A 214 4.69 -15.25 0.73
C GLU A 214 4.75 -16.57 1.52
N THR A 215 5.72 -17.41 1.20
CA THR A 215 6.10 -18.55 2.05
C THR A 215 7.15 -18.11 3.05
N GLN A 216 7.30 -18.83 4.17
CA GLN A 216 8.29 -18.55 5.23
C GLN A 216 9.75 -18.42 4.73
N ASN A 217 10.02 -18.73 3.46
CA ASN A 217 11.31 -18.67 2.78
C ASN A 217 11.42 -17.56 1.71
N VAL A 218 10.77 -16.41 1.89
CA VAL A 218 10.85 -15.26 0.97
C VAL A 218 12.30 -14.81 0.71
N TYR A 219 13.24 -15.12 1.61
CA TYR A 219 14.64 -14.72 1.49
C TYR A 219 15.47 -15.53 0.48
N THR A 220 14.95 -16.65 -0.04
CA THR A 220 15.70 -17.53 -0.94
C THR A 220 15.42 -17.34 -2.43
N ARG A 221 14.39 -16.57 -2.80
CA ARG A 221 13.92 -16.42 -4.20
C ARG A 221 14.34 -15.16 -4.93
N THR A 222 15.18 -14.32 -4.35
CA THR A 222 15.64 -13.06 -4.98
C THR A 222 16.50 -13.29 -6.23
N ALA A 223 16.86 -14.53 -6.57
CA ALA A 223 17.72 -14.86 -7.70
C ALA A 223 17.01 -15.00 -9.06
N ARG A 224 15.67 -14.99 -9.12
CA ARG A 224 14.93 -15.24 -10.37
C ARG A 224 14.30 -14.00 -11.04
N MET A 225 14.48 -12.82 -10.47
CA MET A 225 13.92 -11.57 -11.05
C MET A 225 14.95 -10.72 -11.82
N THR A 226 16.12 -11.29 -12.13
CA THR A 226 17.19 -10.61 -12.92
C THR A 226 17.51 -11.35 -14.21
N SER A 227 16.53 -11.80 -14.95
CA SER A 227 16.74 -12.28 -16.32
C SER A 227 15.70 -11.68 -17.26
#